data_53e4f7b9e7c50fe61fec753228eeda05
#
_entry.id   53e4f7b9e7c50fe61fec753228eeda05
#
_cell.length_a   1.000
_cell.length_b   1.000
_cell.length_c   1.000
_cell.angle_alpha   90.00
_cell.angle_beta   90.00
_cell.angle_gamma   90.00
#
_symmetry.space_group_name_H-M   'P 1'
#
loop_
_entity.id
_entity.type
_entity.pdbx_description
1 polymer ?
#
loop_
_entity_poly.entity_id
_entity_poly.type
_entity_poly.pdbx_seq_one_letter_code
_entity_poly.pdbx_strand_id
1 'polypeptide(L)'
;MTKQAFVALVTCFNEDETINYEATRAQVRRQVAAGNNIMCAGTNGDFTALTHEEKVRLTEEVVDEVAGRARVIVNAGMPATYETLQLAEAFDRIGVDGIAVITPFFIACTQDGLIRHFSTVADAVETPIYLYDIPARTQNHIEPETARKLAAHGNIAGIKDSGGAQQTLEAYLQVAKEMPGFEVYSGPDHLVLWSLQNGAAGCISGLGNALPDVLAGILSAFNAGDIAEAERQQAIYADFRTDLYALGFAPAMVKRSLYLQDSSVGASRQPALLPDKEQDDRIVEILRLYRRL
;
A
#
# COMPACT_ATOMS: atom_id res chain seq x y z
N MET A 1 -15.68 14.26 -4.11
CA MET A 1 -15.19 13.41 -3.00
C MET A 1 -13.73 13.78 -2.74
N THR A 2 -13.32 13.97 -1.51
CA THR A 2 -11.94 14.32 -1.14
C THR A 2 -11.00 13.15 -1.46
N LYS A 3 -9.91 13.42 -2.18
CA LYS A 3 -8.90 12.43 -2.55
C LYS A 3 -8.06 12.04 -1.33
N GLN A 4 -7.66 10.77 -1.25
CA GLN A 4 -7.01 10.21 -0.06
C GLN A 4 -5.65 9.59 -0.39
N ALA A 5 -4.69 9.73 0.53
CA ALA A 5 -3.45 8.96 0.50
C ALA A 5 -3.49 7.90 1.59
N PHE A 6 -3.10 6.69 1.22
CA PHE A 6 -2.74 5.63 2.15
C PHE A 6 -1.24 5.35 2.03
N VAL A 7 -0.59 5.10 3.15
CA VAL A 7 0.79 4.63 3.15
C VAL A 7 0.79 3.13 3.40
N ALA A 8 1.41 2.38 2.48
CA ALA A 8 1.67 0.96 2.65
C ALA A 8 2.79 0.81 3.71
N LEU A 9 2.36 0.81 4.99
CA LEU A 9 3.22 0.92 6.15
C LEU A 9 4.24 -0.20 6.22
N VAL A 10 5.47 0.11 6.59
CA VAL A 10 6.49 -0.88 6.93
C VAL A 10 6.14 -1.56 8.25
N THR A 11 6.46 -2.84 8.40
CA THR A 11 6.47 -3.54 9.68
C THR A 11 7.87 -3.41 10.28
N CYS A 12 7.98 -2.95 11.52
CA CYS A 12 9.26 -2.82 12.23
C CYS A 12 9.61 -4.14 12.92
N PHE A 13 10.90 -4.48 12.91
CA PHE A 13 11.37 -5.71 13.56
C PHE A 13 12.52 -5.42 14.53
N ASN A 14 12.62 -6.23 15.58
CA ASN A 14 13.76 -6.30 16.46
C ASN A 14 14.92 -7.09 15.79
N GLU A 15 16.10 -7.08 16.40
CA GLU A 15 17.27 -7.82 15.91
C GLU A 15 17.06 -9.35 15.89
N ASP A 16 16.18 -9.87 16.75
CA ASP A 16 15.77 -11.28 16.80
C ASP A 16 14.64 -11.63 15.82
N GLU A 17 14.33 -10.72 14.89
CA GLU A 17 13.25 -10.83 13.90
C GLU A 17 11.83 -10.87 14.48
N THR A 18 11.63 -10.67 15.77
CA THR A 18 10.28 -10.45 16.31
C THR A 18 9.74 -9.07 15.90
N ILE A 19 8.41 -8.91 15.80
CA ILE A 19 7.82 -7.61 15.45
C ILE A 19 8.07 -6.62 16.60
N ASN A 20 8.62 -5.45 16.24
CA ASN A 20 8.71 -4.30 17.14
C ASN A 20 7.42 -3.48 17.04
N TYR A 21 6.45 -3.84 17.85
CA TYR A 21 5.13 -3.18 17.84
C TYR A 21 5.22 -1.69 18.21
N GLU A 22 6.08 -1.31 19.19
CA GLU A 22 6.21 0.10 19.57
C GLU A 22 6.80 0.95 18.45
N ALA A 23 7.84 0.47 17.78
CA ALA A 23 8.38 1.17 16.61
C ALA A 23 7.37 1.23 15.46
N THR A 24 6.58 0.17 15.25
CA THR A 24 5.50 0.18 14.25
C THR A 24 4.42 1.20 14.61
N ARG A 25 3.99 1.28 15.86
CA ARG A 25 3.06 2.32 16.37
C ARG A 25 3.64 3.73 16.17
N ALA A 26 4.96 3.91 16.38
CA ALA A 26 5.61 5.19 16.09
C ALA A 26 5.52 5.57 14.61
N GLN A 27 5.68 4.63 13.69
CA GLN A 27 5.46 4.88 12.25
C GLN A 27 3.99 5.19 11.94
N VAL A 28 3.03 4.55 12.59
CA VAL A 28 1.60 4.92 12.49
C VAL A 28 1.39 6.36 12.90
N ARG A 29 1.87 6.76 14.09
CA ARG A 29 1.76 8.15 14.59
C ARG A 29 2.35 9.16 13.60
N ARG A 30 3.50 8.84 13.01
CA ARG A 30 4.17 9.68 12.01
C ARG A 30 3.31 9.90 10.77
N GLN A 31 2.66 8.86 10.26
CA GLN A 31 1.78 8.95 9.09
C GLN A 31 0.49 9.72 9.41
N VAL A 32 -0.15 9.42 10.51
CA VAL A 32 -1.38 10.10 10.97
C VAL A 32 -1.11 11.59 11.18
N ALA A 33 0.02 11.95 11.80
CA ALA A 33 0.41 13.35 11.99
C ALA A 33 0.63 14.10 10.67
N ALA A 34 1.06 13.42 9.62
CA ALA A 34 1.18 13.99 8.28
C ALA A 34 -0.17 14.08 7.53
N GLY A 35 -1.24 13.48 8.04
CA GLY A 35 -2.56 13.45 7.39
C GLY A 35 -2.77 12.27 6.45
N ASN A 36 -1.94 11.24 6.51
CA ASN A 36 -2.06 10.03 5.70
C ASN A 36 -2.89 8.96 6.41
N ASN A 37 -3.60 8.15 5.63
CA ASN A 37 -4.22 6.90 6.06
C ASN A 37 -3.22 5.74 6.00
N ILE A 38 -3.57 4.61 6.59
CA ILE A 38 -2.68 3.46 6.74
C ILE A 38 -3.16 2.27 5.91
N MET A 39 -2.25 1.64 5.16
CA MET A 39 -2.42 0.27 4.67
C MET A 39 -1.36 -0.62 5.33
N CYS A 40 -1.74 -1.53 6.22
CA CYS A 40 -0.80 -2.45 6.88
C CYS A 40 -0.78 -3.83 6.23
N ALA A 41 0.21 -4.65 6.60
CA ALA A 41 0.44 -5.99 6.08
C ALA A 41 0.44 -6.08 4.54
N GLY A 42 0.90 -5.02 3.84
CA GLY A 42 1.11 -5.02 2.39
C GLY A 42 2.54 -5.42 2.02
N THR A 43 2.92 -5.23 0.75
CA THR A 43 4.25 -5.58 0.23
C THR A 43 5.39 -4.85 0.96
N ASN A 44 5.21 -3.55 1.29
CA ASN A 44 6.19 -2.80 2.06
C ASN A 44 6.20 -3.19 3.55
N GLY A 45 5.16 -3.84 4.04
CA GLY A 45 5.04 -4.36 5.40
C GLY A 45 5.52 -5.80 5.55
N ASP A 46 6.27 -6.33 4.58
CA ASP A 46 6.85 -7.68 4.62
C ASP A 46 5.80 -8.81 4.83
N PHE A 47 4.56 -8.63 4.30
CA PHE A 47 3.41 -9.51 4.61
C PHE A 47 3.68 -11.00 4.36
N THR A 48 4.53 -11.35 3.39
CA THR A 48 4.89 -12.74 3.08
C THR A 48 5.79 -13.38 4.14
N ALA A 49 6.41 -12.57 4.98
CA ALA A 49 7.28 -13.00 6.08
C ALA A 49 6.58 -12.98 7.45
N LEU A 50 5.28 -12.66 7.49
CA LEU A 50 4.48 -12.65 8.72
C LEU A 50 3.62 -13.90 8.82
N THR A 51 3.51 -14.49 10.02
CA THR A 51 2.55 -15.55 10.29
C THR A 51 1.11 -15.01 10.30
N HIS A 52 0.14 -15.90 10.33
CA HIS A 52 -1.28 -15.52 10.46
C HIS A 52 -1.50 -14.69 11.74
N GLU A 53 -1.04 -15.19 12.87
CA GLU A 53 -1.19 -14.57 14.18
C GLU A 53 -0.50 -13.21 14.24
N GLU A 54 0.68 -13.07 13.62
CA GLU A 54 1.38 -11.80 13.53
C GLU A 54 0.62 -10.77 12.72
N LYS A 55 -0.01 -11.16 11.59
CA LYS A 55 -0.84 -10.26 10.78
C LYS A 55 -2.06 -9.76 11.58
N VAL A 56 -2.74 -10.65 12.29
CA VAL A 56 -3.89 -10.31 13.13
C VAL A 56 -3.46 -9.34 14.21
N ARG A 57 -2.44 -9.68 15.01
CA ARG A 57 -1.97 -8.82 16.10
C ARG A 57 -1.42 -7.49 15.59
N LEU A 58 -0.66 -7.48 14.48
CA LEU A 58 -0.19 -6.24 13.87
C LEU A 58 -1.35 -5.31 13.50
N THR A 59 -2.44 -5.88 12.98
CA THR A 59 -3.63 -5.12 12.62
C THR A 59 -4.31 -4.53 13.85
N GLU A 60 -4.46 -5.31 14.93
CA GLU A 60 -4.99 -4.83 16.21
C GLU A 60 -4.18 -3.65 16.75
N GLU A 61 -2.84 -3.77 16.77
CA GLU A 61 -1.93 -2.72 17.23
C GLU A 61 -2.02 -1.44 16.37
N VAL A 62 -2.16 -1.59 15.04
CA VAL A 62 -2.31 -0.46 14.11
C VAL A 62 -3.66 0.23 14.32
N VAL A 63 -4.76 -0.52 14.41
CA VAL A 63 -6.11 0.04 14.60
C VAL A 63 -6.21 0.76 15.95
N ASP A 64 -5.67 0.15 17.01
CA ASP A 64 -5.62 0.76 18.35
C ASP A 64 -4.81 2.08 18.33
N GLU A 65 -3.63 2.08 17.71
CA GLU A 65 -2.81 3.30 17.62
C GLU A 65 -3.46 4.40 16.77
N VAL A 66 -4.11 4.04 15.67
CA VAL A 66 -4.83 5.01 14.83
C VAL A 66 -6.00 5.62 15.60
N ALA A 67 -6.71 4.85 16.42
CA ALA A 67 -7.81 5.31 17.29
C ALA A 67 -8.82 6.21 16.57
N GLY A 68 -9.22 5.84 15.34
CA GLY A 68 -10.20 6.57 14.52
C GLY A 68 -9.71 7.89 13.90
N ARG A 69 -8.41 8.25 14.07
CA ARG A 69 -7.84 9.49 13.52
C ARG A 69 -7.53 9.42 12.02
N ALA A 70 -7.45 8.21 11.46
CA ALA A 70 -7.23 7.93 10.05
C ALA A 70 -7.92 6.61 9.69
N ARG A 71 -8.06 6.33 8.39
CA ARG A 71 -8.58 5.05 7.90
C ARG A 71 -7.48 3.99 7.90
N VAL A 72 -7.87 2.75 8.16
CA VAL A 72 -6.98 1.58 8.12
C VAL A 72 -7.50 0.58 7.10
N ILE A 73 -6.68 0.27 6.10
CA ILE A 73 -6.87 -0.85 5.17
C ILE A 73 -5.81 -1.91 5.49
N VAL A 74 -6.17 -3.19 5.46
CA VAL A 74 -5.24 -4.29 5.72
C VAL A 74 -5.24 -5.30 4.58
N ASN A 75 -4.08 -5.87 4.23
CA ASN A 75 -4.02 -6.90 3.20
C ASN A 75 -4.22 -8.29 3.81
N ALA A 76 -5.30 -8.97 3.36
CA ALA A 76 -5.63 -10.34 3.73
C ALA A 76 -5.18 -11.39 2.69
N GLY A 77 -4.78 -10.95 1.48
CA GLY A 77 -4.53 -11.86 0.37
C GLY A 77 -3.38 -12.83 0.61
N MET A 78 -3.66 -14.10 0.36
CA MET A 78 -2.76 -15.25 0.46
C MET A 78 -2.83 -16.07 -0.84
N PRO A 79 -1.93 -17.06 -1.06
CA PRO A 79 -1.99 -17.90 -2.26
C PRO A 79 -3.30 -18.69 -2.40
N ALA A 80 -3.94 -19.05 -1.29
CA ALA A 80 -5.17 -19.82 -1.27
C ALA A 80 -6.36 -19.01 -0.75
N THR A 81 -7.54 -19.22 -1.34
CA THR A 81 -8.80 -18.60 -0.86
C THR A 81 -9.08 -18.94 0.61
N TYR A 82 -8.77 -20.18 1.03
CA TYR A 82 -8.98 -20.64 2.40
C TYR A 82 -8.29 -19.77 3.46
N GLU A 83 -6.99 -19.50 3.29
CA GLU A 83 -6.22 -18.68 4.23
C GLU A 83 -6.61 -17.19 4.13
N THR A 84 -6.89 -16.71 2.89
CA THR A 84 -7.38 -15.35 2.65
C THR A 84 -8.69 -15.10 3.42
N LEU A 85 -9.61 -16.07 3.39
CA LEU A 85 -10.88 -16.02 4.11
C LEU A 85 -10.66 -15.89 5.63
N GLN A 86 -9.81 -16.74 6.20
CA GLN A 86 -9.53 -16.71 7.64
C GLN A 86 -8.97 -15.36 8.10
N LEU A 87 -8.08 -14.76 7.30
CA LEU A 87 -7.54 -13.43 7.58
C LEU A 87 -8.63 -12.35 7.41
N ALA A 88 -9.40 -12.40 6.32
CA ALA A 88 -10.45 -11.42 6.07
C ALA A 88 -11.49 -11.39 7.19
N GLU A 89 -11.96 -12.56 7.65
CA GLU A 89 -12.87 -12.68 8.79
C GLU A 89 -12.26 -12.18 10.11
N ALA A 90 -10.95 -12.37 10.32
CA ALA A 90 -10.26 -11.85 11.49
C ALA A 90 -10.21 -10.32 11.45
N PHE A 91 -9.88 -9.73 10.29
CA PHE A 91 -9.81 -8.28 10.11
C PHE A 91 -11.19 -7.60 10.16
N ASP A 92 -12.22 -8.26 9.65
CA ASP A 92 -13.61 -7.82 9.76
C ASP A 92 -14.03 -7.69 11.25
N ARG A 93 -13.69 -8.69 12.08
CA ARG A 93 -13.94 -8.63 13.53
C ARG A 93 -13.14 -7.54 14.25
N ILE A 94 -11.95 -7.18 13.78
CA ILE A 94 -11.13 -6.07 14.33
C ILE A 94 -11.78 -4.72 14.00
N GLY A 95 -12.53 -4.63 12.90
CA GLY A 95 -13.23 -3.41 12.49
C GLY A 95 -12.32 -2.44 11.72
N VAL A 96 -11.54 -2.93 10.77
CA VAL A 96 -10.78 -2.10 9.82
C VAL A 96 -11.72 -1.41 8.82
N ASP A 97 -11.28 -0.32 8.20
CA ASP A 97 -12.08 0.44 7.23
C ASP A 97 -12.11 -0.18 5.83
N GLY A 98 -11.28 -1.19 5.58
CA GLY A 98 -11.23 -1.91 4.32
C GLY A 98 -10.24 -3.07 4.35
N ILE A 99 -10.52 -4.08 3.56
CA ILE A 99 -9.65 -5.25 3.39
C ILE A 99 -9.15 -5.29 1.95
N ALA A 100 -7.85 -5.08 1.77
CA ALA A 100 -7.22 -5.29 0.48
C ALA A 100 -6.92 -6.78 0.31
N VAL A 101 -7.19 -7.31 -0.87
CA VAL A 101 -6.88 -8.70 -1.21
C VAL A 101 -5.96 -8.69 -2.42
N ILE A 102 -4.67 -8.94 -2.21
CA ILE A 102 -3.71 -9.15 -3.30
C ILE A 102 -4.11 -10.41 -4.07
N THR A 103 -3.95 -10.40 -5.40
CA THR A 103 -4.18 -11.61 -6.20
C THR A 103 -3.40 -12.79 -5.63
N PRO A 104 -3.93 -14.03 -5.69
CA PRO A 104 -3.14 -15.23 -5.43
C PRO A 104 -1.79 -15.13 -6.13
N PHE A 105 -0.75 -15.70 -5.55
CA PHE A 105 0.60 -15.60 -6.07
C PHE A 105 1.29 -16.96 -6.15
N PHE A 106 2.38 -17.04 -6.90
CA PHE A 106 3.14 -18.23 -7.21
C PHE A 106 2.49 -19.13 -8.28
N ILE A 107 1.20 -19.47 -8.17
CA ILE A 107 0.48 -20.28 -9.16
C ILE A 107 -0.40 -19.34 -10.01
N ALA A 108 -0.34 -19.52 -11.34
CA ALA A 108 -1.20 -18.77 -12.26
C ALA A 108 -2.68 -19.18 -12.09
N CYS A 109 -3.55 -18.17 -12.01
CA CYS A 109 -4.99 -18.33 -11.92
C CYS A 109 -5.66 -17.94 -13.23
N THR A 110 -6.80 -18.57 -13.54
CA THR A 110 -7.69 -18.09 -14.61
C THR A 110 -8.48 -16.87 -14.10
N GLN A 111 -9.01 -16.05 -15.00
CA GLN A 111 -9.85 -14.91 -14.62
C GLN A 111 -11.13 -15.36 -13.88
N ASP A 112 -11.74 -16.48 -14.29
CA ASP A 112 -12.87 -17.06 -13.57
C ASP A 112 -12.48 -17.54 -12.16
N GLY A 113 -11.25 -18.06 -12.01
CA GLY A 113 -10.68 -18.42 -10.71
C GLY A 113 -10.51 -17.19 -9.81
N LEU A 114 -10.02 -16.07 -10.37
CA LEU A 114 -9.91 -14.80 -9.65
C LEU A 114 -11.29 -14.24 -9.25
N ILE A 115 -12.27 -14.27 -10.17
CA ILE A 115 -13.64 -13.85 -9.85
C ILE A 115 -14.19 -14.65 -8.68
N ARG A 116 -14.07 -15.98 -8.73
CA ARG A 116 -14.54 -16.84 -7.63
C ARG A 116 -13.82 -16.54 -6.33
N HIS A 117 -12.48 -16.39 -6.37
CA HIS A 117 -11.66 -16.08 -5.20
C HIS A 117 -12.13 -14.79 -4.50
N PHE A 118 -12.20 -13.68 -5.24
CA PHE A 118 -12.58 -12.39 -4.68
C PHE A 118 -14.03 -12.34 -4.22
N SER A 119 -14.97 -12.93 -5.00
CA SER A 119 -16.38 -12.98 -4.61
C SER A 119 -16.59 -13.81 -3.33
N THR A 120 -15.89 -14.95 -3.21
CA THR A 120 -15.97 -15.79 -2.00
C THR A 120 -15.51 -15.01 -0.76
N VAL A 121 -14.45 -14.21 -0.87
CA VAL A 121 -13.98 -13.39 0.25
C VAL A 121 -14.96 -12.26 0.55
N ALA A 122 -15.48 -11.60 -0.50
CA ALA A 122 -16.41 -10.50 -0.35
C ALA A 122 -17.78 -10.91 0.22
N ASP A 123 -18.23 -12.14 -0.06
CA ASP A 123 -19.46 -12.73 0.50
C ASP A 123 -19.34 -13.05 1.99
N ALA A 124 -18.13 -13.22 2.51
CA ALA A 124 -17.89 -13.72 3.87
C ALA A 124 -17.74 -12.61 4.92
N VAL A 125 -17.56 -11.35 4.52
CA VAL A 125 -17.28 -10.22 5.42
C VAL A 125 -18.16 -9.02 5.10
N GLU A 126 -18.38 -8.15 6.09
CA GLU A 126 -19.10 -6.90 5.91
C GLU A 126 -18.17 -5.72 5.53
N THR A 127 -16.90 -5.80 5.96
CA THR A 127 -15.88 -4.79 5.63
C THR A 127 -15.63 -4.73 4.12
N PRO A 128 -15.59 -3.52 3.51
CA PRO A 128 -15.39 -3.37 2.07
C PRO A 128 -14.07 -3.98 1.57
N ILE A 129 -14.15 -4.72 0.47
CA ILE A 129 -13.01 -5.39 -0.18
C ILE A 129 -12.41 -4.47 -1.25
N TYR A 130 -11.09 -4.36 -1.25
CA TYR A 130 -10.30 -3.72 -2.29
C TYR A 130 -9.43 -4.76 -3.00
N LEU A 131 -9.64 -4.92 -4.29
CA LEU A 131 -8.77 -5.75 -5.13
C LEU A 131 -7.35 -5.17 -5.12
N TYR A 132 -6.32 -6.01 -5.08
CA TYR A 132 -4.95 -5.53 -5.16
C TYR A 132 -4.20 -6.22 -6.28
N ASP A 133 -3.95 -5.48 -7.36
CA ASP A 133 -3.27 -5.95 -8.57
C ASP A 133 -1.81 -5.53 -8.59
N ILE A 134 -0.89 -6.51 -8.61
CA ILE A 134 0.56 -6.30 -8.71
C ILE A 134 1.21 -7.46 -9.48
N PRO A 135 0.92 -7.61 -10.79
CA PRO A 135 1.27 -8.80 -11.57
C PRO A 135 2.77 -9.07 -11.62
N ALA A 136 3.62 -8.04 -11.53
CA ALA A 136 5.08 -8.20 -11.47
C ALA A 136 5.56 -9.00 -10.24
N ARG A 137 4.73 -9.17 -9.20
CA ARG A 137 5.03 -9.92 -7.98
C ARG A 137 4.22 -11.21 -7.87
N THR A 138 2.95 -11.16 -8.26
CA THR A 138 2.02 -12.29 -8.11
C THR A 138 1.97 -13.19 -9.31
N GLN A 139 2.38 -12.73 -10.50
CA GLN A 139 2.20 -13.36 -11.80
C GLN A 139 0.72 -13.48 -12.23
N ASN A 140 -0.18 -12.92 -11.46
CA ASN A 140 -1.62 -12.87 -11.73
C ASN A 140 -2.05 -11.41 -11.91
N HIS A 141 -2.71 -11.14 -13.04
CA HIS A 141 -3.24 -9.83 -13.38
C HIS A 141 -4.77 -9.89 -13.38
N ILE A 142 -5.41 -8.88 -12.82
CA ILE A 142 -6.86 -8.72 -12.87
C ILE A 142 -7.18 -7.98 -14.17
N GLU A 143 -7.68 -8.67 -15.18
CA GLU A 143 -8.08 -8.03 -16.43
C GLU A 143 -9.20 -6.99 -16.19
N PRO A 144 -9.25 -5.89 -16.97
CA PRO A 144 -10.28 -4.84 -16.80
C PRO A 144 -11.72 -5.39 -16.82
N GLU A 145 -11.99 -6.40 -17.66
CA GLU A 145 -13.30 -7.07 -17.70
C GLU A 145 -13.59 -7.84 -16.41
N THR A 146 -12.58 -8.47 -15.82
CA THR A 146 -12.68 -9.14 -14.51
C THR A 146 -12.94 -8.11 -13.40
N ALA A 147 -12.21 -6.99 -13.41
CA ALA A 147 -12.47 -5.89 -12.47
C ALA A 147 -13.89 -5.34 -12.62
N ARG A 148 -14.42 -5.20 -13.85
CA ARG A 148 -15.80 -4.76 -14.09
C ARG A 148 -16.84 -5.74 -13.52
N LYS A 149 -16.64 -7.05 -13.70
CA LYS A 149 -17.53 -8.07 -13.12
C LYS A 149 -17.50 -8.05 -11.60
N LEU A 150 -16.32 -7.90 -11.03
CA LEU A 150 -16.13 -7.80 -9.57
C LEU A 150 -16.69 -6.50 -9.00
N ALA A 151 -16.57 -5.37 -9.71
CA ALA A 151 -17.16 -4.09 -9.31
C ALA A 151 -18.69 -4.10 -9.23
N ALA A 152 -19.36 -5.09 -9.85
CA ALA A 152 -20.79 -5.29 -9.69
C ALA A 152 -21.17 -5.99 -8.37
N HIS A 153 -20.19 -6.51 -7.64
CA HIS A 153 -20.43 -7.14 -6.33
C HIS A 153 -20.59 -6.07 -5.24
N GLY A 154 -21.66 -6.18 -4.45
CA GLY A 154 -22.05 -5.13 -3.48
C GLY A 154 -21.01 -4.80 -2.41
N ASN A 155 -20.07 -5.71 -2.12
CA ASN A 155 -19.01 -5.54 -1.11
C ASN A 155 -17.60 -5.41 -1.70
N ILE A 156 -17.46 -5.23 -3.03
CA ILE A 156 -16.15 -4.92 -3.64
C ILE A 156 -16.12 -3.43 -3.97
N ALA A 157 -15.40 -2.67 -3.15
CA ALA A 157 -15.42 -1.21 -3.17
C ALA A 157 -14.41 -0.58 -4.14
N GLY A 158 -13.39 -1.32 -4.56
CA GLY A 158 -12.38 -0.72 -5.43
C GLY A 158 -11.20 -1.61 -5.74
N ILE A 159 -10.18 -1.01 -6.35
CA ILE A 159 -8.94 -1.65 -6.74
C ILE A 159 -7.73 -0.75 -6.46
N LYS A 160 -6.65 -1.35 -5.96
CA LYS A 160 -5.30 -0.79 -5.98
C LYS A 160 -4.55 -1.34 -7.18
N ASP A 161 -4.14 -0.48 -8.09
CA ASP A 161 -3.27 -0.83 -9.21
C ASP A 161 -1.80 -0.56 -8.86
N SER A 162 -0.99 -1.60 -8.82
CA SER A 162 0.47 -1.57 -8.70
C SER A 162 1.18 -2.20 -9.89
N GLY A 163 0.50 -2.28 -11.03
CA GLY A 163 1.06 -2.79 -12.30
C GLY A 163 2.22 -1.96 -12.84
N GLY A 164 2.32 -0.70 -12.42
CA GLY A 164 3.44 0.20 -12.75
C GLY A 164 3.28 0.95 -14.07
N ALA A 165 2.38 0.55 -14.95
CA ALA A 165 2.13 1.19 -16.23
C ALA A 165 0.91 2.12 -16.16
N GLN A 166 0.99 3.27 -16.81
CA GLN A 166 -0.13 4.21 -16.91
C GLN A 166 -1.35 3.56 -17.57
N GLN A 167 -1.14 2.71 -18.56
CA GLN A 167 -2.20 2.05 -19.33
C GLN A 167 -3.09 1.13 -18.46
N THR A 168 -2.52 0.42 -17.49
CA THR A 168 -3.32 -0.42 -16.58
C THR A 168 -4.20 0.45 -15.68
N LEU A 169 -3.64 1.54 -15.17
CA LEU A 169 -4.37 2.49 -14.36
C LEU A 169 -5.51 3.18 -15.15
N GLU A 170 -5.25 3.57 -16.40
CA GLU A 170 -6.28 4.10 -17.32
C GLU A 170 -7.44 3.11 -17.52
N ALA A 171 -7.13 1.84 -17.71
CA ALA A 171 -8.15 0.81 -17.90
C ALA A 171 -9.05 0.65 -16.66
N TYR A 172 -8.48 0.66 -15.45
CA TYR A 172 -9.29 0.59 -14.22
C TYR A 172 -10.06 1.89 -13.96
N LEU A 173 -9.49 3.05 -14.29
CA LEU A 173 -10.22 4.33 -14.22
C LEU A 173 -11.42 4.35 -15.17
N GLN A 174 -11.31 3.68 -16.34
CA GLN A 174 -12.45 3.50 -17.23
C GLN A 174 -13.54 2.60 -16.60
N VAL A 175 -13.15 1.51 -15.93
CA VAL A 175 -14.09 0.67 -15.16
C VAL A 175 -14.80 1.51 -14.08
N ALA A 176 -14.07 2.34 -13.34
CA ALA A 176 -14.66 3.20 -12.31
C ALA A 176 -15.67 4.22 -12.87
N LYS A 177 -15.49 4.73 -14.10
CA LYS A 177 -16.47 5.61 -14.77
C LYS A 177 -17.75 4.86 -15.12
N GLU A 178 -17.67 3.58 -15.43
CA GLU A 178 -18.80 2.73 -15.80
C GLU A 178 -19.52 2.14 -14.56
N MET A 179 -18.80 2.00 -13.45
CA MET A 179 -19.28 1.37 -12.22
C MET A 179 -19.26 2.39 -11.05
N PRO A 180 -20.32 3.19 -10.88
CA PRO A 180 -20.40 4.19 -9.82
C PRO A 180 -20.19 3.57 -8.43
N GLY A 181 -19.28 4.14 -7.65
CA GLY A 181 -18.92 3.66 -6.33
C GLY A 181 -17.66 2.77 -6.30
N PHE A 182 -17.17 2.32 -7.47
CA PHE A 182 -15.91 1.58 -7.55
C PHE A 182 -14.72 2.54 -7.52
N GLU A 183 -13.88 2.43 -6.52
CA GLU A 183 -12.73 3.30 -6.28
C GLU A 183 -11.45 2.74 -6.92
N VAL A 184 -10.64 3.62 -7.53
CA VAL A 184 -9.31 3.24 -8.04
C VAL A 184 -8.25 3.99 -7.26
N TYR A 185 -7.26 3.26 -6.73
CA TYR A 185 -6.09 3.78 -6.04
C TYR A 185 -4.82 3.51 -6.82
N SER A 186 -4.04 4.57 -7.08
CA SER A 186 -2.72 4.45 -7.72
C SER A 186 -1.70 3.86 -6.75
N GLY A 187 -1.02 2.79 -7.14
CA GLY A 187 0.15 2.25 -6.44
C GLY A 187 1.48 2.85 -6.91
N PRO A 188 1.64 3.18 -8.23
CA PRO A 188 2.86 3.80 -8.75
C PRO A 188 3.05 5.23 -8.25
N ASP A 189 4.09 5.47 -7.44
CA ASP A 189 4.35 6.76 -6.78
C ASP A 189 4.56 7.93 -7.77
N HIS A 190 5.09 7.67 -8.97
CA HIS A 190 5.29 8.69 -10.01
C HIS A 190 4.01 9.08 -10.76
N LEU A 191 2.92 8.34 -10.58
CA LEU A 191 1.62 8.59 -11.22
C LEU A 191 0.57 9.14 -10.24
N VAL A 192 0.94 9.51 -9.01
CA VAL A 192 -0.05 9.95 -8.00
C VAL A 192 -0.86 11.13 -8.53
N LEU A 193 -0.25 12.25 -8.86
CA LEU A 193 -0.97 13.44 -9.32
C LEU A 193 -1.72 13.17 -10.62
N TRP A 194 -1.09 12.50 -11.58
CA TRP A 194 -1.74 12.14 -12.84
C TRP A 194 -3.03 11.33 -12.59
N SER A 195 -2.98 10.35 -11.70
CA SER A 195 -4.13 9.51 -11.37
C SER A 195 -5.27 10.30 -10.74
N LEU A 196 -4.96 11.25 -9.84
CA LEU A 196 -5.93 12.14 -9.22
C LEU A 196 -6.64 13.02 -10.26
N GLN A 197 -5.88 13.58 -11.21
CA GLN A 197 -6.40 14.38 -12.31
C GLN A 197 -7.33 13.58 -13.24
N ASN A 198 -7.11 12.26 -13.35
CA ASN A 198 -7.90 11.35 -14.17
C ASN A 198 -9.03 10.61 -13.42
N GLY A 199 -9.27 10.97 -12.16
CA GLY A 199 -10.45 10.51 -11.42
C GLY A 199 -10.19 9.46 -10.34
N ALA A 200 -8.94 9.04 -10.10
CA ALA A 200 -8.62 8.13 -9.01
C ALA A 200 -9.16 8.65 -7.67
N ALA A 201 -9.57 7.75 -6.79
CA ALA A 201 -10.01 8.09 -5.43
C ALA A 201 -8.84 8.54 -4.55
N GLY A 202 -7.63 8.09 -4.89
CA GLY A 202 -6.42 8.41 -4.17
C GLY A 202 -5.23 7.57 -4.61
N CYS A 203 -4.29 7.39 -3.69
CA CYS A 203 -3.13 6.52 -3.88
C CYS A 203 -2.86 5.65 -2.65
N ILE A 204 -2.16 4.54 -2.87
CA ILE A 204 -1.62 3.68 -1.80
C ILE A 204 -0.13 3.52 -2.06
N SER A 205 0.68 4.33 -1.39
CA SER A 205 2.09 4.55 -1.67
C SER A 205 3.02 3.81 -0.71
N GLY A 206 4.05 3.18 -1.25
CA GLY A 206 5.16 2.65 -0.46
C GLY A 206 6.17 3.74 -0.06
N LEU A 207 6.47 4.66 -0.97
CA LEU A 207 7.41 5.75 -0.75
C LEU A 207 6.97 6.74 0.34
N GLY A 208 5.65 6.83 0.61
CA GLY A 208 5.08 7.62 1.69
C GLY A 208 5.63 7.27 3.08
N ASN A 209 6.21 6.08 3.26
CA ASN A 209 6.97 5.78 4.48
C ASN A 209 8.17 6.72 4.65
N ALA A 210 8.92 7.01 3.59
CA ALA A 210 10.09 7.88 3.64
C ALA A 210 9.72 9.37 3.60
N LEU A 211 8.69 9.76 2.83
CA LEU A 211 8.27 11.13 2.55
C LEU A 211 6.78 11.36 2.88
N PRO A 212 6.34 11.22 4.14
CA PRO A 212 4.92 11.32 4.50
C PRO A 212 4.32 12.70 4.22
N ASP A 213 5.08 13.75 4.50
CA ASP A 213 4.68 15.14 4.31
C ASP A 213 4.57 15.55 2.84
N VAL A 214 5.47 15.07 1.99
CA VAL A 214 5.42 15.33 0.54
C VAL A 214 4.21 14.64 -0.08
N LEU A 215 3.96 13.37 0.27
CA LEU A 215 2.76 12.66 -0.17
C LEU A 215 1.48 13.39 0.26
N ALA A 216 1.37 13.72 1.54
CA ALA A 216 0.24 14.49 2.06
C ALA A 216 0.10 15.85 1.38
N GLY A 217 1.23 16.51 1.06
CA GLY A 217 1.29 17.78 0.32
C GLY A 217 0.68 17.68 -1.08
N ILE A 218 0.96 16.60 -1.83
CA ILE A 218 0.35 16.36 -3.15
C ILE A 218 -1.19 16.33 -3.02
N LEU A 219 -1.69 15.52 -2.09
CA LEU A 219 -3.14 15.32 -1.90
C LEU A 219 -3.83 16.59 -1.38
N SER A 220 -3.21 17.28 -0.42
CA SER A 220 -3.73 18.52 0.17
C SER A 220 -3.83 19.62 -0.88
N ALA A 221 -2.75 19.85 -1.64
CA ALA A 221 -2.73 20.84 -2.71
C ALA A 221 -3.77 20.53 -3.80
N PHE A 222 -3.84 19.25 -4.25
CA PHE A 222 -4.84 18.83 -5.23
C PHE A 222 -6.27 19.05 -4.73
N ASN A 223 -6.56 18.66 -3.50
CA ASN A 223 -7.90 18.83 -2.90
C ASN A 223 -8.27 20.32 -2.71
N ALA A 224 -7.28 21.18 -2.51
CA ALA A 224 -7.47 22.64 -2.44
C ALA A 224 -7.59 23.32 -3.82
N GLY A 225 -7.33 22.59 -4.92
CA GLY A 225 -7.30 23.12 -6.27
C GLY A 225 -5.99 23.84 -6.63
N ASP A 226 -4.97 23.77 -5.76
CA ASP A 226 -3.64 24.32 -6.04
C ASP A 226 -2.80 23.32 -6.82
N ILE A 227 -3.05 23.27 -8.13
CA ILE A 227 -2.40 22.32 -9.03
C ILE A 227 -0.90 22.61 -9.14
N ALA A 228 -0.48 23.87 -9.11
CA ALA A 228 0.94 24.22 -9.20
C ALA A 228 1.74 23.69 -8.01
N GLU A 229 1.20 23.81 -6.80
CA GLU A 229 1.83 23.22 -5.62
C GLU A 229 1.80 21.68 -5.66
N ALA A 230 0.69 21.07 -6.12
CA ALA A 230 0.62 19.62 -6.29
C ALA A 230 1.68 19.10 -7.28
N GLU A 231 1.90 19.80 -8.39
CA GLU A 231 2.96 19.48 -9.38
C GLU A 231 4.36 19.61 -8.76
N ARG A 232 4.61 20.66 -7.99
CA ARG A 232 5.88 20.85 -7.30
C ARG A 232 6.18 19.72 -6.32
N GLN A 233 5.20 19.32 -5.51
CA GLN A 233 5.33 18.21 -4.56
C GLN A 233 5.50 16.87 -5.29
N GLN A 234 4.76 16.65 -6.37
CA GLN A 234 4.89 15.44 -7.20
C GLN A 234 6.27 15.33 -7.84
N ALA A 235 6.86 16.43 -8.29
CA ALA A 235 8.22 16.44 -8.84
C ALA A 235 9.25 15.98 -7.80
N ILE A 236 9.21 16.57 -6.58
CA ILE A 236 10.07 16.15 -5.45
C ILE A 236 9.89 14.65 -5.16
N TYR A 237 8.64 14.18 -5.15
CA TYR A 237 8.32 12.80 -4.87
C TYR A 237 8.84 11.83 -5.92
N ALA A 238 8.72 12.20 -7.21
CA ALA A 238 9.19 11.42 -8.34
C ALA A 238 10.73 11.37 -8.42
N ASP A 239 11.41 12.49 -8.15
CA ASP A 239 12.87 12.58 -8.14
C ASP A 239 13.45 11.71 -7.01
N PHE A 240 12.95 11.85 -5.77
CA PHE A 240 13.36 11.00 -4.66
C PHE A 240 13.13 9.51 -4.94
N ARG A 241 11.97 9.17 -5.53
CA ARG A 241 11.70 7.80 -5.97
C ARG A 241 12.74 7.30 -6.96
N THR A 242 13.07 8.11 -7.95
CA THR A 242 14.03 7.74 -9.01
C THR A 242 15.40 7.47 -8.41
N ASP A 243 15.87 8.37 -7.55
CA ASP A 243 17.17 8.25 -6.88
C ASP A 243 17.22 7.01 -5.98
N LEU A 244 16.19 6.81 -5.15
CA LEU A 244 16.18 5.72 -4.17
C LEU A 244 16.00 4.34 -4.83
N TYR A 245 15.08 4.22 -5.79
CA TYR A 245 14.75 2.93 -6.42
C TYR A 245 15.80 2.47 -7.44
N ALA A 246 16.65 3.37 -7.93
CA ALA A 246 17.81 3.01 -8.72
C ALA A 246 18.83 2.15 -7.94
N LEU A 247 18.80 2.19 -6.61
CA LEU A 247 19.73 1.46 -5.76
C LEU A 247 19.36 -0.01 -5.57
N GLY A 248 18.09 -0.42 -5.82
CA GLY A 248 17.70 -1.81 -5.65
C GLY A 248 16.20 -2.04 -5.45
N PHE A 249 15.88 -3.13 -4.75
CA PHE A 249 14.49 -3.51 -4.49
C PHE A 249 13.74 -2.45 -3.65
N ALA A 250 12.78 -1.79 -4.27
CA ALA A 250 12.09 -0.63 -3.71
C ALA A 250 11.64 -0.76 -2.25
N PRO A 251 10.94 -1.83 -1.80
CA PRO A 251 10.56 -1.98 -0.39
C PRO A 251 11.75 -2.01 0.57
N ALA A 252 12.85 -2.67 0.18
CA ALA A 252 14.06 -2.73 0.99
C ALA A 252 14.75 -1.36 1.08
N MET A 253 14.82 -0.62 -0.03
CA MET A 253 15.40 0.73 -0.07
C MET A 253 14.59 1.71 0.78
N VAL A 254 13.26 1.66 0.70
CA VAL A 254 12.37 2.47 1.54
C VAL A 254 12.58 2.15 3.01
N LYS A 255 12.56 0.88 3.39
CA LYS A 255 12.75 0.48 4.79
C LYS A 255 14.13 0.86 5.31
N ARG A 256 15.18 0.69 4.48
CA ARG A 256 16.54 1.07 4.86
C ARG A 256 16.69 2.59 5.02
N SER A 257 16.02 3.38 4.19
CA SER A 257 16.02 4.84 4.34
C SER A 257 15.38 5.29 5.67
N LEU A 258 14.38 4.57 6.15
CA LEU A 258 13.80 4.78 7.49
C LEU A 258 14.76 4.36 8.59
N TYR A 259 15.36 3.18 8.49
CA TYR A 259 16.33 2.67 9.45
C TYR A 259 17.49 3.62 9.68
N LEU A 260 17.99 4.25 8.61
CA LEU A 260 19.09 5.22 8.70
C LEU A 260 18.67 6.54 9.38
N GLN A 261 17.37 6.83 9.48
CA GLN A 261 16.82 7.94 10.24
C GLN A 261 16.46 7.53 11.68
N ASP A 262 16.00 6.28 11.85
CA ASP A 262 15.55 5.72 13.13
C ASP A 262 15.80 4.20 13.13
N SER A 263 16.85 3.79 13.80
CA SER A 263 17.27 2.39 13.86
C SER A 263 16.26 1.44 14.52
N SER A 264 15.27 1.99 15.26
CA SER A 264 14.19 1.19 15.85
C SER A 264 13.27 0.51 14.83
N VAL A 265 13.28 0.99 13.57
CA VAL A 265 12.55 0.36 12.46
C VAL A 265 13.04 -1.06 12.17
N GLY A 266 14.31 -1.32 12.41
CA GLY A 266 14.93 -2.63 12.15
C GLY A 266 15.05 -2.97 10.66
N ALA A 267 15.51 -4.17 10.40
CA ALA A 267 15.65 -4.74 9.07
C ALA A 267 14.40 -5.54 8.65
N SER A 268 14.25 -5.82 7.36
CA SER A 268 13.27 -6.82 6.90
C SER A 268 13.74 -8.23 7.28
N ARG A 269 12.78 -9.14 7.53
CA ARG A 269 13.07 -10.55 7.76
C ARG A 269 13.73 -11.20 6.53
N GLN A 270 14.57 -12.17 6.78
CA GLN A 270 15.13 -13.00 5.73
C GLN A 270 13.99 -13.69 4.92
N PRO A 271 14.15 -13.91 3.61
CA PRO A 271 15.38 -13.75 2.80
C PRO A 271 15.54 -12.35 2.16
N ALA A 272 14.88 -11.31 2.66
CA ALA A 272 15.06 -9.96 2.12
C ALA A 272 16.53 -9.53 2.23
N LEU A 273 17.11 -9.14 1.09
CA LEU A 273 18.47 -8.64 1.06
C LEU A 273 18.52 -7.23 1.66
N LEU A 274 19.44 -7.06 2.61
CA LEU A 274 19.76 -5.73 3.12
C LEU A 274 20.66 -5.01 2.11
N PRO A 275 20.55 -3.69 2.00
CA PRO A 275 21.52 -2.88 1.29
C PRO A 275 22.93 -3.10 1.83
N ASP A 276 23.90 -3.09 0.95
CA ASP A 276 25.33 -3.10 1.33
C ASP A 276 25.79 -1.70 1.76
N LYS A 277 27.07 -1.60 2.16
CA LYS A 277 27.61 -0.33 2.64
C LYS A 277 27.60 0.77 1.57
N GLU A 278 27.84 0.45 0.31
CA GLU A 278 27.83 1.44 -0.80
C GLU A 278 26.41 1.97 -1.00
N GLN A 279 25.40 1.10 -0.99
CA GLN A 279 24.00 1.47 -1.06
C GLN A 279 23.58 2.33 0.15
N ASP A 280 24.04 1.98 1.37
CA ASP A 280 23.79 2.80 2.57
C ASP A 280 24.37 4.21 2.44
N ASP A 281 25.62 4.33 2.00
CA ASP A 281 26.28 5.62 1.81
C ASP A 281 25.49 6.48 0.78
N ARG A 282 25.03 5.85 -0.30
CA ARG A 282 24.18 6.52 -1.32
C ARG A 282 22.81 6.92 -0.78
N ILE A 283 22.15 6.06 0.03
CA ILE A 283 20.88 6.41 0.68
C ILE A 283 21.06 7.62 1.61
N VAL A 284 22.14 7.67 2.36
CA VAL A 284 22.46 8.83 3.24
C VAL A 284 22.63 10.11 2.42
N GLU A 285 23.32 10.06 1.26
CA GLU A 285 23.45 11.22 0.37
C GLU A 285 22.08 11.69 -0.13
N ILE A 286 21.23 10.76 -0.57
CA ILE A 286 19.86 11.06 -1.02
C ILE A 286 19.06 11.71 0.11
N LEU A 287 19.06 11.12 1.32
CA LEU A 287 18.34 11.66 2.46
C LEU A 287 18.78 13.08 2.80
N ARG A 288 20.09 13.40 2.74
CA ARG A 288 20.61 14.76 2.95
C ARG A 288 20.17 15.72 1.85
N LEU A 289 20.20 15.29 0.58
CA LEU A 289 19.76 16.09 -0.56
C LEU A 289 18.30 16.54 -0.38
N TYR A 290 17.46 15.65 0.12
CA TYR A 290 16.04 15.93 0.37
C TYR A 290 15.74 16.41 1.81
N ARG A 291 16.76 16.77 2.58
CA ARG A 291 16.67 17.31 3.97
C ARG A 291 15.92 16.36 4.93
N ARG A 292 16.25 15.07 4.86
CA ARG A 292 15.67 14.01 5.72
C ARG A 292 16.67 13.50 6.77
N LEU A 293 17.93 13.92 6.67
CA LEU A 293 19.03 13.80 7.64
C LEU A 293 19.70 15.15 7.86
#